data_4a2af155065b88a00f07ea47a911ae7c
#
_entry.id   4a2af155065b88a00f07ea47a911ae7c
#
_cell.length_a   1.000
_cell.length_b   1.000
_cell.length_c   1.000
_cell.angle_alpha   90.00
_cell.angle_beta   90.00
_cell.angle_gamma   90.00
#
_symmetry.space_group_name_H-M   'P 1'
#
loop_
_entity.id
_entity.type
_entity.pdbx_description
1 polymer ?
#
loop_
_entity_poly.entity_id
_entity_poly.type
_entity_poly.pdbx_seq_one_letter_code
_entity_poly.pdbx_strand_id
1 'polypeptide(L)'
;MSLDLSKKVVTVRPDQTIVTKQNLPYYLGISTKTAGTLGLSMNLVVIPPGASPKAHYHKDFETAIYLLKGRVETRFGENLKESVINEEGDFIFIPQGVPHKPVNLSDSESALAIISRNDPSEHENVVHYEP
;
A
#
# COMPACT_ATOMS: atom_id res chain seq x y z
N MET A 1 -13.15 17.45 -22.60
CA MET A 1 -12.45 17.74 -21.35
C MET A 1 -12.39 19.23 -21.13
N SER A 2 -12.77 19.71 -19.97
CA SER A 2 -12.68 21.13 -19.63
C SER A 2 -11.40 21.41 -18.87
N LEU A 3 -10.87 22.63 -19.08
CA LEU A 3 -9.73 23.12 -18.31
C LEU A 3 -10.22 23.70 -17.00
N ASP A 4 -9.42 23.53 -15.94
CA ASP A 4 -9.63 24.19 -14.67
C ASP A 4 -8.35 24.96 -14.30
N LEU A 5 -8.36 26.25 -14.60
CA LEU A 5 -7.19 27.09 -14.41
C LEU A 5 -7.07 27.62 -12.97
N SER A 6 -8.06 27.33 -12.10
CA SER A 6 -8.04 27.72 -10.69
C SER A 6 -7.30 26.70 -9.82
N LYS A 7 -7.20 25.44 -10.26
CA LYS A 7 -6.55 24.37 -9.53
C LYS A 7 -5.06 24.32 -9.79
N LYS A 8 -4.30 23.86 -8.83
CA LYS A 8 -2.83 23.87 -8.86
C LYS A 8 -2.28 22.47 -8.61
N VAL A 9 -1.10 22.22 -9.15
CA VAL A 9 -0.31 21.04 -8.80
C VAL A 9 0.07 21.13 -7.32
N VAL A 10 -0.05 20.02 -6.61
CA VAL A 10 0.27 19.93 -5.17
C VAL A 10 1.46 19.01 -5.00
N THR A 11 2.45 19.46 -4.24
CA THR A 11 3.59 18.64 -3.84
C THR A 11 3.49 18.36 -2.35
N VAL A 12 3.58 17.08 -1.98
CA VAL A 12 3.59 16.67 -0.58
C VAL A 12 4.97 16.10 -0.26
N ARG A 13 5.59 16.62 0.82
CA ARG A 13 6.84 16.09 1.36
C ARG A 13 6.52 15.47 2.70
N PRO A 14 6.48 14.13 2.80
CA PRO A 14 6.08 13.49 4.04
C PRO A 14 7.16 13.68 5.10
N ASP A 15 6.76 14.09 6.28
CA ASP A 15 7.65 14.30 7.43
C ASP A 15 7.27 13.42 8.63
N GLN A 16 6.20 12.65 8.49
CA GLN A 16 5.69 11.79 9.55
C GLN A 16 5.36 10.41 9.01
N THR A 17 5.61 9.39 9.83
CA THR A 17 5.12 8.04 9.59
C THR A 17 3.92 7.77 10.46
N ILE A 18 3.01 6.95 9.94
CA ILE A 18 1.94 6.36 10.74
C ILE A 18 2.05 4.85 10.69
N VAL A 19 1.54 4.18 11.73
CA VAL A 19 1.42 2.73 11.75
C VAL A 19 -0.02 2.39 11.33
N THR A 20 -0.15 1.59 10.29
CA THR A 20 -1.45 1.24 9.74
C THR A 20 -2.11 0.12 10.51
N LYS A 21 -3.38 -0.18 10.17
CA LYS A 21 -4.12 -1.31 10.74
C LYS A 21 -3.46 -2.66 10.45
N GLN A 22 -2.68 -2.76 9.39
CA GLN A 22 -1.91 -3.97 9.10
C GLN A 22 -0.58 -4.05 9.84
N ASN A 23 -0.30 -3.05 10.68
CA ASN A 23 0.90 -2.97 11.52
C ASN A 23 2.19 -2.74 10.72
N LEU A 24 2.12 -1.95 9.67
CA LEU A 24 3.28 -1.51 8.88
C LEU A 24 3.40 0.00 8.92
N PRO A 25 4.63 0.54 9.02
CA PRO A 25 4.84 2.00 8.95
C PRO A 25 4.52 2.52 7.55
N TYR A 26 3.83 3.66 7.51
CA TYR A 26 3.52 4.40 6.28
C TYR A 26 4.09 5.80 6.35
N TYR A 27 4.58 6.28 5.21
CA TYR A 27 4.75 7.71 4.98
C TYR A 27 3.56 8.16 4.16
N LEU A 28 2.75 9.06 4.73
CA LEU A 28 1.59 9.62 4.03
C LEU A 28 2.06 10.50 2.87
N GLY A 29 1.62 10.16 1.67
CA GLY A 29 1.88 10.94 0.47
C GLY A 29 0.63 11.70 0.05
N ILE A 30 -0.02 11.21 -0.99
CA ILE A 30 -1.18 11.86 -1.61
C ILE A 30 -2.47 11.25 -1.06
N SER A 31 -3.35 12.11 -0.58
CA SER A 31 -4.69 11.72 -0.10
C SER A 31 -5.60 12.95 -0.16
N THR A 32 -6.87 12.79 0.20
CA THR A 32 -7.78 13.93 0.33
C THR A 32 -7.24 14.93 1.33
N LYS A 33 -6.74 14.46 2.47
CA LYS A 33 -6.25 15.32 3.55
C LYS A 33 -5.00 16.11 3.15
N THR A 34 -4.08 15.51 2.42
CA THR A 34 -2.79 16.13 2.09
C THR A 34 -2.84 16.94 0.80
N ALA A 35 -3.63 16.53 -0.16
CA ALA A 35 -3.61 17.09 -1.51
C ALA A 35 -5.00 17.40 -2.07
N GLY A 36 -6.07 17.07 -1.35
CA GLY A 36 -7.42 17.32 -1.81
C GLY A 36 -7.88 16.39 -2.94
N THR A 37 -7.39 15.17 -2.98
CA THR A 37 -7.77 14.21 -4.01
C THR A 37 -9.23 13.83 -3.91
N LEU A 38 -9.82 13.48 -5.04
CA LEU A 38 -11.22 13.04 -5.11
C LEU A 38 -11.35 11.52 -5.19
N GLY A 39 -10.35 10.83 -5.75
CA GLY A 39 -10.51 9.41 -6.01
C GLY A 39 -9.26 8.56 -5.84
N LEU A 40 -8.15 9.11 -5.39
CA LEU A 40 -6.94 8.31 -5.27
C LEU A 40 -6.09 8.69 -4.06
N SER A 41 -5.26 7.73 -3.66
CA SER A 41 -4.20 7.93 -2.68
C SER A 41 -2.90 7.27 -3.15
N MET A 42 -1.77 7.74 -2.62
CA MET A 42 -0.45 7.20 -2.92
C MET A 42 0.45 7.40 -1.70
N ASN A 43 0.98 6.31 -1.18
CA ASN A 43 1.79 6.32 0.04
C ASN A 43 3.03 5.45 -0.11
N LEU A 44 4.01 5.69 0.75
CA LEU A 44 5.20 4.84 0.87
C LEU A 44 5.02 3.92 2.09
N VAL A 45 5.13 2.61 1.89
CA VAL A 45 5.09 1.65 2.98
C VAL A 45 6.48 1.07 3.23
N VAL A 46 6.80 0.87 4.50
CA VAL A 46 8.02 0.20 4.93
C VAL A 46 7.62 -1.16 5.49
N ILE A 47 8.29 -2.21 5.02
CA ILE A 47 8.09 -3.57 5.54
C ILE A 47 9.38 -3.98 6.24
N PRO A 48 9.47 -3.80 7.57
CA PRO A 48 10.71 -4.13 8.29
C PRO A 48 11.01 -5.63 8.26
N PRO A 49 12.28 -6.02 8.40
CA PRO A 49 12.62 -7.43 8.58
C PRO A 49 12.01 -7.96 9.88
N GLY A 50 11.53 -9.19 9.85
CA GLY A 50 10.91 -9.80 11.03
C GLY A 50 9.57 -9.22 11.45
N ALA A 51 9.02 -8.25 10.71
CA ALA A 51 7.69 -7.73 10.98
C ALA A 51 6.63 -8.80 10.70
N SER A 52 5.56 -8.76 11.48
CA SER A 52 4.43 -9.69 11.35
C SER A 52 3.19 -8.92 10.89
N PRO A 53 3.10 -8.58 9.60
CA PRO A 53 1.95 -7.84 9.09
C PRO A 53 0.69 -8.69 9.19
N LYS A 54 -0.44 -8.02 9.41
CA LYS A 54 -1.73 -8.70 9.46
C LYS A 54 -2.27 -8.88 8.05
N ALA A 55 -2.80 -10.05 7.75
CA ALA A 55 -3.50 -10.29 6.50
C ALA A 55 -4.78 -9.45 6.46
N HIS A 56 -5.08 -8.90 5.31
CA HIS A 56 -6.24 -8.02 5.13
C HIS A 56 -6.70 -7.99 3.67
N TYR A 57 -7.85 -7.38 3.44
CA TYR A 57 -8.31 -7.06 2.09
C TYR A 57 -8.99 -5.69 2.08
N HIS A 58 -9.11 -5.12 0.90
CA HIS A 58 -9.84 -3.88 0.65
C HIS A 58 -11.11 -4.24 -0.10
N LYS A 59 -12.26 -4.10 0.56
CA LYS A 59 -13.54 -4.61 0.04
C LYS A 59 -13.94 -3.95 -1.28
N ASP A 60 -13.79 -2.63 -1.36
CA ASP A 60 -14.33 -1.83 -2.47
C ASP A 60 -13.24 -1.16 -3.32
N PHE A 61 -11.97 -1.42 -3.06
CA PHE A 61 -10.88 -0.69 -3.67
C PHE A 61 -9.84 -1.61 -4.28
N GLU A 62 -9.23 -1.11 -5.34
CA GLU A 62 -8.10 -1.74 -6.00
C GLU A 62 -6.80 -1.13 -5.51
N THR A 63 -5.73 -1.91 -5.53
CA THR A 63 -4.41 -1.47 -5.10
C THR A 63 -3.37 -1.76 -6.18
N ALA A 64 -2.57 -0.75 -6.48
CA ALA A 64 -1.40 -0.90 -7.34
C ALA A 64 -0.16 -0.59 -6.52
N ILE A 65 0.87 -1.42 -6.64
CA ILE A 65 2.09 -1.35 -5.85
C ILE A 65 3.30 -1.36 -6.78
N TYR A 66 4.30 -0.55 -6.45
CA TYR A 66 5.61 -0.63 -7.08
C TYR A 66 6.65 -0.94 -6.00
N LEU A 67 7.37 -2.07 -6.14
CA LEU A 67 8.39 -2.46 -5.17
C LEU A 67 9.68 -1.72 -5.47
N LEU A 68 10.02 -0.74 -4.61
CA LEU A 68 11.21 0.09 -4.76
C LEU A 68 12.48 -0.61 -4.30
N LYS A 69 12.40 -1.39 -3.23
CA LYS A 69 13.55 -2.02 -2.61
C LYS A 69 13.12 -3.29 -1.90
N GLY A 70 13.95 -4.31 -1.98
CA GLY A 70 13.77 -5.55 -1.25
C GLY A 70 13.17 -6.65 -2.09
N ARG A 71 12.85 -7.73 -1.41
CA ARG A 71 12.27 -8.93 -1.99
C ARG A 71 11.18 -9.42 -1.06
N VAL A 72 9.98 -9.55 -1.59
CA VAL A 72 8.77 -9.76 -0.79
C VAL A 72 7.99 -10.96 -1.33
N GLU A 73 7.61 -11.86 -0.46
CA GLU A 73 6.62 -12.88 -0.79
C GLU A 73 5.23 -12.31 -0.52
N THR A 74 4.43 -12.17 -1.56
CA THR A 74 3.04 -11.75 -1.43
C THR A 74 2.17 -13.00 -1.36
N ARG A 75 1.63 -13.26 -0.18
CA ARG A 75 0.71 -14.37 0.04
C ARG A 75 -0.71 -13.87 -0.14
N PHE A 76 -1.56 -14.66 -0.79
CA PHE A 76 -2.90 -14.20 -1.13
C PHE A 76 -3.89 -15.34 -1.32
N GLY A 77 -5.16 -14.95 -1.43
CA GLY A 77 -6.26 -15.86 -1.71
C GLY A 77 -6.81 -16.55 -0.48
N GLU A 78 -7.64 -17.54 -0.71
CA GLU A 78 -8.29 -18.27 0.36
C GLU A 78 -7.26 -18.98 1.24
N ASN A 79 -7.32 -18.70 2.54
CA ASN A 79 -6.38 -19.21 3.56
C ASN A 79 -4.92 -18.83 3.25
N LEU A 80 -4.69 -17.82 2.41
CA LEU A 80 -3.35 -17.37 2.01
C LEU A 80 -2.50 -18.49 1.42
N LYS A 81 -3.13 -19.39 0.68
CA LYS A 81 -2.45 -20.58 0.13
C LYS A 81 -1.58 -20.29 -1.08
N GLU A 82 -1.89 -19.24 -1.80
CA GLU A 82 -1.13 -18.85 -2.99
C GLU A 82 -0.07 -17.83 -2.63
N SER A 83 1.00 -17.79 -3.38
CA SER A 83 2.03 -16.78 -3.19
C SER A 83 2.80 -16.50 -4.47
N VAL A 84 3.39 -15.32 -4.51
CA VAL A 84 4.31 -14.90 -5.57
C VAL A 84 5.48 -14.15 -4.93
N ILE A 85 6.68 -14.37 -5.44
CA ILE A 85 7.86 -13.62 -5.02
C ILE A 85 7.96 -12.38 -5.90
N ASN A 86 7.91 -11.22 -5.26
CA ASN A 86 8.10 -9.94 -5.93
C ASN A 86 9.50 -9.39 -5.67
N GLU A 87 10.09 -8.77 -6.67
CA GLU A 87 11.44 -8.24 -6.64
C GLU A 87 11.43 -6.75 -6.99
N GLU A 88 12.55 -6.08 -6.73
CA GLU A 88 12.69 -4.67 -7.05
C GLU A 88 12.32 -4.40 -8.51
N GLY A 89 11.50 -3.37 -8.72
CA GLY A 89 11.04 -3.00 -10.05
C GLY A 89 9.73 -3.65 -10.47
N ASP A 90 9.19 -4.58 -9.67
CA ASP A 90 7.93 -5.21 -10.00
C ASP A 90 6.75 -4.28 -9.74
N PHE A 91 5.79 -4.29 -10.67
CA PHE A 91 4.47 -3.74 -10.46
C PHE A 91 3.55 -4.86 -10.00
N ILE A 92 2.76 -4.59 -8.96
CA ILE A 92 1.89 -5.59 -8.34
C ILE A 92 0.48 -5.03 -8.31
N PHE A 93 -0.49 -5.82 -8.74
CA PHE A 93 -1.90 -5.45 -8.68
C PHE A 93 -2.64 -6.35 -7.69
N ILE A 94 -3.33 -5.74 -6.73
CA ILE A 94 -4.20 -6.47 -5.80
C ILE A 94 -5.65 -6.11 -6.14
N PRO A 95 -6.43 -7.06 -6.66
CA PRO A 95 -7.86 -6.81 -6.92
C PRO A 95 -8.63 -6.53 -5.64
N GLN A 96 -9.75 -5.84 -5.76
CA GLN A 96 -10.62 -5.63 -4.61
C GLN A 96 -11.08 -6.97 -4.02
N GLY A 97 -11.18 -7.03 -2.70
CA GLY A 97 -11.70 -8.21 -2.01
C GLY A 97 -10.73 -9.37 -1.88
N VAL A 98 -9.51 -9.26 -2.38
CA VAL A 98 -8.53 -10.35 -2.31
C VAL A 98 -7.71 -10.24 -1.03
N PRO A 99 -7.81 -11.23 -0.13
CA PRO A 99 -6.96 -11.26 1.06
C PRO A 99 -5.50 -11.40 0.69
N HIS A 100 -4.64 -10.61 1.33
CA HIS A 100 -3.21 -10.64 1.04
C HIS A 100 -2.38 -10.26 2.25
N LYS A 101 -1.10 -10.63 2.18
CA LYS A 101 -0.13 -10.37 3.24
C LYS A 101 1.27 -10.35 2.64
N PRO A 102 2.01 -9.25 2.78
CA PRO A 102 3.40 -9.21 2.34
C PRO A 102 4.31 -9.81 3.41
N VAL A 103 5.32 -10.55 2.98
CA VAL A 103 6.34 -11.10 3.87
C VAL A 103 7.70 -10.68 3.35
N ASN A 104 8.42 -9.86 4.10
CA ASN A 104 9.78 -9.47 3.74
C ASN A 104 10.71 -10.68 3.86
N LEU A 105 11.37 -11.03 2.77
CA LEU A 105 12.25 -12.21 2.74
C LEU A 105 13.66 -11.92 3.28
N SER A 106 13.99 -10.66 3.59
CA SER A 106 15.22 -10.31 4.28
C SER A 106 15.01 -10.36 5.80
N ASP A 107 16.00 -10.85 6.52
CA ASP A 107 16.01 -10.84 7.99
C ASP A 107 16.80 -9.65 8.55
N SER A 108 17.35 -8.79 7.70
CA SER A 108 18.20 -7.67 8.12
C SER A 108 17.80 -6.32 7.53
N GLU A 109 17.12 -6.26 6.38
CA GLU A 109 16.82 -5.02 5.69
C GLU A 109 15.32 -4.85 5.44
N SER A 110 14.84 -3.60 5.57
CA SER A 110 13.46 -3.26 5.24
C SER A 110 13.23 -3.28 3.73
N ALA A 111 12.03 -3.69 3.33
CA ALA A 111 11.55 -3.48 1.97
C ALA A 111 10.78 -2.16 1.90
N LEU A 112 10.77 -1.53 0.73
CA LEU A 112 10.08 -0.27 0.47
C LEU A 112 9.18 -0.41 -0.74
N ALA A 113 7.94 0.04 -0.61
CA ALA A 113 6.98 0.00 -1.72
C ALA A 113 6.15 1.26 -1.78
N ILE A 114 5.83 1.69 -3.01
CA ILE A 114 4.84 2.73 -3.26
C ILE A 114 3.51 2.03 -3.47
N ILE A 115 2.48 2.49 -2.76
CA ILE A 115 1.13 1.92 -2.84
C ILE A 115 0.16 2.99 -3.28
N SER A 116 -0.60 2.71 -4.31
CA SER A 116 -1.65 3.59 -4.81
C SER A 116 -2.98 2.85 -4.81
N ARG A 117 -4.06 3.56 -4.44
CA ARG A 117 -5.42 3.01 -4.41
C ARG A 117 -6.40 4.02 -4.98
N ASN A 118 -7.51 3.50 -5.46
CA ASN A 118 -8.65 4.34 -5.84
C ASN A 118 -9.53 4.70 -4.62
N ASP A 119 -8.89 4.86 -3.47
CA ASP A 119 -9.46 5.32 -2.21
C ASP A 119 -8.73 6.60 -1.81
N PRO A 120 -9.39 7.75 -1.76
CA PRO A 120 -8.71 9.02 -1.46
C PRO A 120 -8.40 9.22 0.03
N SER A 121 -8.87 8.35 0.89
CA SER A 121 -8.67 8.47 2.34
C SER A 121 -7.19 8.30 2.70
N GLU A 122 -6.74 9.06 3.71
CA GLU A 122 -5.43 8.85 4.32
C GLU A 122 -5.39 7.59 5.18
N HIS A 123 -6.55 7.06 5.54
CA HIS A 123 -6.65 5.81 6.28
C HIS A 123 -6.81 4.64 5.31
N GLU A 124 -6.18 3.53 5.62
CA GLU A 124 -6.43 2.31 4.89
C GLU A 124 -7.80 1.75 5.29
N ASN A 125 -8.68 1.57 4.32
CA ASN A 125 -9.96 0.92 4.55
C ASN A 125 -9.76 -0.59 4.45
N VAL A 126 -9.14 -1.17 5.47
CA VAL A 126 -8.81 -2.59 5.50
C VAL A 126 -9.81 -3.37 6.32
N VAL A 127 -10.06 -4.60 5.88
CA VAL A 127 -10.79 -5.60 6.66
C VAL A 127 -9.79 -6.69 6.99
N HIS A 128 -9.60 -6.99 8.26
CA HIS A 128 -8.67 -8.03 8.67
C HIS A 128 -9.18 -9.40 8.22
N TYR A 129 -8.27 -10.24 7.77
CA TYR A 129 -8.56 -11.58 7.30
C TYR A 129 -7.93 -12.61 8.22
N GLU A 130 -8.77 -13.52 8.73
CA GLU A 130 -8.33 -14.64 9.54
C GLU A 130 -8.40 -15.90 8.68
N PRO A 131 -7.26 -16.48 8.26
CA PRO A 131 -7.25 -17.71 7.49
C PRO A 131 -7.75 -18.91 8.26
#